data_05d1be577c4b2c100b0a219a008fcbeb
#
_entry.id   05d1be577c4b2c100b0a219a008fcbeb
#
_cell.length_a   1.000
_cell.length_b   1.000
_cell.length_c   1.000
_cell.angle_alpha   90.00
_cell.angle_beta   90.00
_cell.angle_gamma   90.00
#
_symmetry.space_group_name_H-M   'P 1'
#
loop_
_entity.id
_entity.type
_entity.pdbx_description
1 polymer ?
#
loop_
_entity_poly.entity_id
_entity_poly.type
_entity_poly.pdbx_seq_one_letter_code
_entity_poly.pdbx_strand_id
1 'polypeptide(L)'
;KDYAERLELELQRVPDVGKVDLLGLQDEKIFIELSNTKLASLGIPLTTVQQALDEQNAVVPASYFETAGERVQMRVSGRFDSVQAIRDFPIRAGDRTFRLGEIATVTRGFSDPPAPRMRFMGEDAIGLAVSMRAGGDILRLGKSLETEFARLQQTLPTGMQLRKVSDQPLAVTRSVDEFIRVLAEAVAIVLLVSFLSLGLRTGTVVALSIPLVLAMTF
;
A
#
# COMPACT_ATOMS: atom_id res chain seq x y z
N LYS A 1 -9.04 6.19 2.65
CA LYS A 1 -8.56 5.61 1.41
C LYS A 1 -7.68 6.61 0.66
N ASP A 2 -8.20 7.74 0.21
CA ASP A 2 -7.51 8.73 -0.64
C ASP A 2 -6.18 9.22 -0.03
N TYR A 3 -6.15 9.44 1.29
CA TYR A 3 -4.89 9.80 1.98
C TYR A 3 -3.89 8.64 1.98
N ALA A 4 -4.33 7.40 2.15
CA ALA A 4 -3.44 6.25 2.15
C ALA A 4 -2.81 6.03 0.76
N GLU A 5 -3.61 6.17 -0.31
CA GLU A 5 -3.14 6.10 -1.70
C GLU A 5 -2.16 7.24 -2.03
N ARG A 6 -2.42 8.45 -1.49
CA ARG A 6 -1.46 9.57 -1.64
C ARG A 6 -0.15 9.29 -0.92
N LEU A 7 -0.20 8.78 0.32
CA LEU A 7 0.98 8.42 1.08
C LEU A 7 1.77 7.30 0.40
N GLU A 8 1.09 6.32 -0.19
CA GLU A 8 1.72 5.28 -1.01
C GLU A 8 2.55 5.88 -2.15
N LEU A 9 1.97 6.79 -2.93
CA LEU A 9 2.65 7.46 -4.04
C LEU A 9 3.85 8.30 -3.58
N GLU A 10 3.74 8.97 -2.44
CA GLU A 10 4.86 9.75 -1.88
C GLU A 10 5.98 8.83 -1.41
N LEU A 11 5.66 7.74 -0.71
CA LEU A 11 6.64 6.76 -0.25
C LEU A 11 7.31 6.00 -1.39
N GLN A 12 6.62 5.75 -2.51
CA GLN A 12 7.23 5.13 -3.70
C GLN A 12 8.32 6.00 -4.35
N ARG A 13 8.33 7.31 -4.09
CA ARG A 13 9.36 8.23 -4.61
C ARG A 13 10.63 8.25 -3.77
N VAL A 14 10.60 7.66 -2.59
CA VAL A 14 11.76 7.62 -1.69
C VAL A 14 12.85 6.72 -2.29
N PRO A 15 14.13 7.16 -2.28
CA PRO A 15 15.24 6.34 -2.78
C PRO A 15 15.30 4.97 -2.10
N ASP A 16 15.64 3.95 -2.87
CA ASP A 16 15.75 2.53 -2.47
C ASP A 16 14.42 1.85 -2.10
N VAL A 17 13.28 2.53 -2.18
CA VAL A 17 11.97 1.89 -2.12
C VAL A 17 11.74 1.10 -3.40
N GLY A 18 11.36 -0.17 -3.26
CA GLY A 18 10.99 -1.06 -4.36
C GLY A 18 9.50 -1.10 -4.58
N LYS A 19 8.75 -1.31 -3.51
CA LYS A 19 7.29 -1.42 -3.54
C LYS A 19 6.70 -0.89 -2.24
N VAL A 20 5.50 -0.31 -2.34
CA VAL A 20 4.65 0.01 -1.19
C VAL A 20 3.33 -0.72 -1.37
N ASP A 21 2.90 -1.46 -0.36
CA ASP A 21 1.64 -2.19 -0.33
C ASP A 21 0.72 -1.60 0.72
N LEU A 22 -0.56 -1.42 0.35
CA LEU A 22 -1.62 -1.02 1.28
C LEU A 22 -2.23 -2.27 1.94
N LEU A 23 -2.21 -2.31 3.27
CA LEU A 23 -2.74 -3.40 4.08
C LEU A 23 -3.99 -2.95 4.83
N GLY A 24 -5.00 -3.82 4.87
CA GLY A 24 -6.23 -3.57 5.63
C GLY A 24 -7.21 -2.61 4.96
N LEU A 25 -6.92 -2.18 3.72
CA LEU A 25 -7.84 -1.33 2.96
C LEU A 25 -9.11 -2.10 2.63
N GLN A 26 -10.26 -1.49 2.92
CA GLN A 26 -11.56 -2.06 2.57
C GLN A 26 -12.07 -1.40 1.29
N ASP A 27 -12.47 -2.23 0.32
CA ASP A 27 -13.03 -1.73 -0.93
C ASP A 27 -14.46 -1.25 -0.71
N GLU A 28 -14.70 0.02 -1.07
CA GLU A 28 -16.05 0.55 -1.13
C GLU A 28 -16.77 0.03 -2.36
N LYS A 29 -17.99 -0.40 -2.15
CA LYS A 29 -18.91 -0.87 -3.21
C LYS A 29 -20.23 -0.16 -3.11
N ILE A 30 -20.92 -0.07 -4.25
CA ILE A 30 -22.31 0.38 -4.30
C ILE A 30 -23.18 -0.85 -4.45
N PHE A 31 -24.07 -1.05 -3.50
CA PHE A 31 -25.05 -2.12 -3.51
C PHE A 31 -26.33 -1.60 -4.11
N ILE A 32 -26.85 -2.32 -5.09
CA ILE A 32 -28.13 -2.04 -5.75
C ILE A 32 -29.05 -3.22 -5.43
N GLU A 33 -29.92 -3.03 -4.46
CA GLU A 33 -30.90 -4.03 -4.02
C GLU A 33 -32.20 -3.84 -4.77
N LEU A 34 -32.52 -4.74 -5.69
CA LEU A 34 -33.72 -4.70 -6.51
C LEU A 34 -34.91 -5.31 -5.76
N SER A 35 -36.05 -4.64 -5.77
CA SER A 35 -37.29 -5.16 -5.21
C SER A 35 -38.04 -5.99 -6.26
N ASN A 36 -38.01 -7.32 -6.10
CA ASN A 36 -38.75 -8.22 -6.99
C ASN A 36 -40.26 -7.90 -7.06
N THR A 37 -40.85 -7.47 -5.94
CA THR A 37 -42.27 -7.08 -5.90
C THR A 37 -42.55 -5.85 -6.77
N LYS A 38 -41.67 -4.83 -6.71
CA LYS A 38 -41.78 -3.64 -7.53
C LYS A 38 -41.55 -3.95 -9.01
N LEU A 39 -40.54 -4.75 -9.33
CA LEU A 39 -40.24 -5.19 -10.69
C LEU A 39 -41.46 -5.93 -11.30
N ALA A 40 -42.02 -6.86 -10.57
CA ALA A 40 -43.22 -7.61 -11.02
C ALA A 40 -44.44 -6.71 -11.22
N SER A 41 -44.68 -5.78 -10.28
CA SER A 41 -45.83 -4.85 -10.40
C SER A 41 -45.71 -3.89 -11.56
N LEU A 42 -44.50 -3.55 -11.99
CA LEU A 42 -44.21 -2.66 -13.11
C LEU A 42 -44.00 -3.42 -14.44
N GLY A 43 -43.95 -4.76 -14.39
CA GLY A 43 -43.69 -5.61 -15.55
C GLY A 43 -42.29 -5.47 -16.12
N ILE A 44 -41.32 -5.14 -15.26
CA ILE A 44 -39.91 -4.95 -15.65
C ILE A 44 -39.14 -6.25 -15.44
N PRO A 45 -38.57 -6.89 -16.49
CA PRO A 45 -37.69 -8.02 -16.35
C PRO A 45 -36.38 -7.63 -15.64
N LEU A 46 -35.90 -8.46 -14.73
CA LEU A 46 -34.62 -8.25 -14.05
C LEU A 46 -33.45 -8.10 -15.03
N THR A 47 -33.47 -8.87 -16.10
CA THR A 47 -32.46 -8.82 -17.17
C THR A 47 -32.35 -7.46 -17.85
N THR A 48 -33.48 -6.75 -18.01
CA THR A 48 -33.49 -5.39 -18.58
C THR A 48 -32.74 -4.41 -17.69
N VAL A 49 -32.87 -4.52 -16.37
CA VAL A 49 -32.16 -3.67 -15.42
C VAL A 49 -30.67 -4.00 -15.42
N GLN A 50 -30.32 -5.27 -15.40
CA GLN A 50 -28.93 -5.72 -15.45
C GLN A 50 -28.25 -5.24 -16.74
N GLN A 51 -28.88 -5.44 -17.88
CA GLN A 51 -28.33 -5.03 -19.17
C GLN A 51 -28.13 -3.51 -19.25
N ALA A 52 -29.10 -2.72 -18.78
CA ALA A 52 -28.97 -1.26 -18.77
C ALA A 52 -27.82 -0.77 -17.87
N LEU A 53 -27.60 -1.42 -16.72
CA LEU A 53 -26.48 -1.11 -15.82
C LEU A 53 -25.12 -1.54 -16.42
N ASP A 54 -25.08 -2.70 -17.07
CA ASP A 54 -23.85 -3.21 -17.71
C ASP A 54 -23.46 -2.32 -18.90
N GLU A 55 -24.41 -1.92 -19.73
CA GLU A 55 -24.17 -1.00 -20.86
C GLU A 55 -23.65 0.36 -20.39
N GLN A 56 -24.20 0.91 -19.30
CA GLN A 56 -23.74 2.17 -18.73
C GLN A 56 -22.36 2.07 -18.07
N ASN A 57 -22.06 0.93 -17.44
CA ASN A 57 -20.79 0.71 -16.76
C ASN A 57 -19.70 0.14 -17.68
N ALA A 58 -20.05 -0.20 -18.92
CA ALA A 58 -19.11 -0.64 -19.93
C ALA A 58 -18.07 0.46 -20.19
N VAL A 59 -16.83 0.17 -19.93
CA VAL A 59 -15.71 1.02 -20.32
C VAL A 59 -15.54 0.87 -21.82
N VAL A 60 -16.17 1.73 -22.59
CA VAL A 60 -15.93 1.80 -24.04
C VAL A 60 -14.48 2.27 -24.22
N PRO A 61 -13.60 1.49 -24.87
CA PRO A 61 -12.26 1.94 -25.19
C PRO A 61 -12.34 3.28 -25.94
N ALA A 62 -11.56 4.25 -25.51
CA ALA A 62 -11.56 5.58 -26.08
C ALA A 62 -11.34 5.51 -27.60
N SER A 63 -12.34 5.89 -28.36
CA SER A 63 -12.21 6.14 -29.79
C SER A 63 -11.45 7.43 -29.99
N TYR A 64 -10.46 7.43 -30.88
CA TYR A 64 -9.83 8.66 -31.31
C TYR A 64 -10.55 9.19 -32.55
N PHE A 65 -10.71 10.48 -32.59
CA PHE A 65 -11.23 11.18 -33.77
C PHE A 65 -10.02 11.77 -34.52
N GLU A 66 -9.84 11.38 -35.74
CA GLU A 66 -8.80 11.93 -36.61
C GLU A 66 -9.39 13.06 -37.44
N THR A 67 -8.98 14.28 -37.17
CA THR A 67 -9.14 15.42 -38.07
C THR A 67 -7.82 15.68 -38.80
N ALA A 68 -7.87 16.39 -39.94
CA ALA A 68 -6.77 16.59 -40.87
C ALA A 68 -5.53 17.30 -40.25
N GLY A 69 -5.00 16.79 -39.13
CA GLY A 69 -3.79 17.26 -38.47
C GLY A 69 -3.72 17.03 -36.95
N GLU A 70 -4.80 16.63 -36.31
CA GLU A 70 -4.82 16.41 -34.87
C GLU A 70 -5.57 15.12 -34.51
N ARG A 71 -4.96 14.35 -33.61
CA ARG A 71 -5.56 13.15 -33.03
C ARG A 71 -6.12 13.51 -31.64
N VAL A 72 -7.43 13.76 -31.59
CA VAL A 72 -8.12 14.08 -30.33
C VAL A 72 -8.60 12.79 -29.67
N GLN A 73 -8.06 12.47 -28.50
CA GLN A 73 -8.48 11.32 -27.70
C GLN A 73 -9.75 11.68 -26.90
N MET A 74 -10.89 11.14 -27.30
CA MET A 74 -12.13 11.29 -26.54
C MET A 74 -12.17 10.31 -25.37
N ARG A 75 -12.17 10.82 -24.17
CA ARG A 75 -12.41 10.04 -22.96
C ARG A 75 -13.91 10.07 -22.65
N VAL A 76 -14.60 9.01 -22.97
CA VAL A 76 -16.01 8.86 -22.56
C VAL A 76 -15.99 8.41 -21.09
N SER A 77 -16.27 9.31 -20.16
CA SER A 77 -16.51 8.97 -18.76
C SER A 77 -17.96 8.52 -18.58
N GLY A 78 -18.20 7.24 -18.79
CA GLY A 78 -19.53 6.62 -18.55
C GLY A 78 -19.72 6.10 -17.13
N ARG A 79 -18.76 6.34 -16.21
CA ARG A 79 -18.82 5.86 -14.82
C ARG A 79 -19.76 6.72 -14.00
N PHE A 80 -20.51 6.07 -13.12
CA PHE A 80 -21.29 6.77 -12.11
C PHE A 80 -20.39 7.46 -11.08
N ASP A 81 -20.52 8.78 -10.97
CA ASP A 81 -19.69 9.59 -10.06
C ASP A 81 -20.27 9.67 -8.64
N SER A 82 -21.53 9.29 -8.45
CA SER A 82 -22.22 9.37 -7.17
C SER A 82 -23.36 8.37 -7.03
N VAL A 83 -23.73 8.07 -5.78
CA VAL A 83 -24.92 7.27 -5.45
C VAL A 83 -26.19 7.92 -5.99
N GLN A 84 -26.25 9.25 -6.01
CA GLN A 84 -27.39 9.98 -6.54
C GLN A 84 -27.52 9.82 -8.06
N ALA A 85 -26.40 9.88 -8.79
CA ALA A 85 -26.40 9.64 -10.24
C ALA A 85 -26.91 8.23 -10.58
N ILE A 86 -26.61 7.24 -9.74
CA ILE A 86 -27.13 5.88 -9.92
C ILE A 86 -28.62 5.81 -9.61
N ARG A 87 -29.11 6.49 -8.56
CA ARG A 87 -30.55 6.54 -8.25
C ARG A 87 -31.37 7.20 -9.35
N ASP A 88 -30.84 8.25 -9.95
CA ASP A 88 -31.50 9.01 -11.02
C ASP A 88 -31.33 8.37 -12.39
N PHE A 89 -30.58 7.26 -12.49
CA PHE A 89 -30.34 6.58 -13.76
C PHE A 89 -31.66 6.08 -14.39
N PRO A 90 -31.94 6.47 -15.66
CA PRO A 90 -33.16 6.08 -16.33
C PRO A 90 -33.08 4.67 -16.91
N ILE A 91 -33.99 3.80 -16.51
CA ILE A 91 -34.17 2.46 -17.07
C ILE A 91 -35.41 2.45 -17.98
N ARG A 92 -35.20 2.06 -19.22
CA ARG A 92 -36.27 1.90 -20.20
C ARG A 92 -36.81 0.47 -20.16
N ALA A 93 -38.12 0.33 -19.96
CA ALA A 93 -38.81 -0.94 -20.02
C ALA A 93 -40.05 -0.78 -20.91
N GLY A 94 -39.98 -1.24 -22.17
CA GLY A 94 -40.97 -0.95 -23.18
C GLY A 94 -41.11 0.55 -23.49
N ASP A 95 -42.29 1.09 -23.42
CA ASP A 95 -42.57 2.51 -23.68
C ASP A 95 -42.45 3.41 -22.43
N ARG A 96 -42.03 2.85 -21.31
CA ARG A 96 -41.91 3.58 -20.03
C ARG A 96 -40.46 3.72 -19.62
N THR A 97 -40.14 4.84 -18.99
CA THR A 97 -38.87 5.10 -18.37
C THR A 97 -39.04 5.25 -16.87
N PHE A 98 -38.25 4.53 -16.08
CA PHE A 98 -38.27 4.54 -14.62
C PHE A 98 -36.90 4.99 -14.14
N ARG A 99 -36.83 5.64 -12.97
CA ARG A 99 -35.56 5.87 -12.29
C ARG A 99 -35.17 4.63 -11.50
N LEU A 100 -33.88 4.29 -11.50
CA LEU A 100 -33.39 3.12 -10.76
C LEU A 100 -33.78 3.19 -9.27
N GLY A 101 -33.74 4.37 -8.64
CA GLY A 101 -34.14 4.57 -7.25
C GLY A 101 -35.60 4.29 -6.94
N GLU A 102 -36.53 4.21 -7.96
CA GLU A 102 -37.90 3.83 -7.77
C GLU A 102 -38.09 2.32 -7.60
N ILE A 103 -37.23 1.53 -8.23
CA ILE A 103 -37.27 0.06 -8.26
C ILE A 103 -36.18 -0.62 -7.41
N ALA A 104 -35.14 0.13 -7.01
CA ALA A 104 -34.01 -0.36 -6.24
C ALA A 104 -33.70 0.55 -5.07
N THR A 105 -33.10 -0.04 -4.02
CA THR A 105 -32.42 0.69 -2.95
C THR A 105 -30.93 0.73 -3.27
N VAL A 106 -30.37 1.94 -3.40
CA VAL A 106 -28.96 2.13 -3.70
C VAL A 106 -28.25 2.62 -2.45
N THR A 107 -27.31 1.81 -1.94
CA THR A 107 -26.53 2.10 -0.75
C THR A 107 -25.04 2.00 -1.04
N ARG A 108 -24.25 2.81 -0.34
CA ARG A 108 -22.80 2.75 -0.35
C ARG A 108 -22.34 1.97 0.88
N GLY A 109 -21.48 1.01 0.71
CA GLY A 109 -20.97 0.17 1.77
C GLY A 109 -19.60 -0.38 1.45
N PHE A 110 -19.09 -1.23 2.32
CA PHE A 110 -17.85 -1.95 2.08
C PHE A 110 -18.13 -3.36 1.57
N SER A 111 -17.12 -3.98 0.95
CA SER A 111 -17.23 -5.36 0.48
C SER A 111 -17.70 -6.29 1.59
N ASP A 112 -18.64 -7.19 1.26
CA ASP A 112 -19.09 -8.26 2.12
C ASP A 112 -18.90 -9.61 1.36
N PRO A 113 -18.13 -10.56 1.89
CA PRO A 113 -17.35 -10.50 3.14
C PRO A 113 -16.22 -9.45 3.06
N PRO A 114 -15.84 -8.85 4.22
CA PRO A 114 -14.81 -7.82 4.26
C PRO A 114 -13.44 -8.40 3.90
N ALA A 115 -12.61 -7.63 3.21
CA ALA A 115 -11.22 -7.96 3.00
C ALA A 115 -10.46 -8.05 4.35
N PRO A 116 -9.30 -8.74 4.41
CA PRO A 116 -8.52 -8.81 5.63
C PRO A 116 -8.26 -7.43 6.21
N ARG A 117 -8.64 -7.22 7.48
CA ARG A 117 -8.48 -5.95 8.18
C ARG A 117 -7.15 -5.93 8.92
N MET A 118 -6.50 -4.78 8.93
CA MET A 118 -5.37 -4.51 9.81
C MET A 118 -5.86 -3.80 11.05
N ARG A 119 -5.33 -4.19 12.22
CA ARG A 119 -5.57 -3.51 13.49
C ARG A 119 -4.25 -3.16 14.15
N PHE A 120 -4.20 -1.98 14.72
CA PHE A 120 -3.08 -1.53 15.52
C PHE A 120 -3.58 -1.08 16.89
N MET A 121 -3.05 -1.69 17.95
CA MET A 121 -3.47 -1.45 19.35
C MET A 121 -5.00 -1.59 19.59
N GLY A 122 -5.66 -2.50 18.85
CA GLY A 122 -7.10 -2.77 18.97
C GLY A 122 -8.01 -1.92 18.08
N GLU A 123 -7.48 -0.88 17.45
CA GLU A 123 -8.21 0.00 16.52
C GLU A 123 -7.98 -0.41 15.05
N ASP A 124 -8.97 -0.19 14.21
CA ASP A 124 -8.84 -0.43 12.76
C ASP A 124 -7.83 0.58 12.18
N ALA A 125 -6.90 0.06 11.41
CA ALA A 125 -5.82 0.83 10.82
C ALA A 125 -5.58 0.44 9.35
N ILE A 126 -4.98 1.33 8.58
CA ILE A 126 -4.46 1.03 7.25
C ILE A 126 -2.94 0.99 7.35
N GLY A 127 -2.35 -0.12 6.95
CA GLY A 127 -0.90 -0.30 6.92
C GLY A 127 -0.30 0.09 5.57
N LEU A 128 0.88 0.69 5.62
CA LEU A 128 1.74 0.95 4.47
C LEU A 128 2.99 0.08 4.64
N ALA A 129 3.07 -1.01 3.89
CA ALA A 129 4.21 -1.92 3.91
C ALA A 129 5.22 -1.51 2.83
N VAL A 130 6.35 -0.96 3.25
CA VAL A 130 7.42 -0.53 2.36
C VAL A 130 8.45 -1.63 2.21
N SER A 131 8.69 -2.08 0.99
CA SER A 131 9.71 -3.06 0.63
C SER A 131 10.89 -2.38 -0.04
N MET A 132 12.10 -2.81 0.31
CA MET A 132 13.33 -2.31 -0.30
C MET A 132 13.50 -2.87 -1.72
N ARG A 133 14.07 -2.07 -2.61
CA ARG A 133 14.48 -2.50 -3.95
C ARG A 133 15.65 -3.49 -3.86
N ALA A 134 15.68 -4.46 -4.76
CA ALA A 134 16.82 -5.38 -4.88
C ALA A 134 18.14 -4.62 -5.05
N GLY A 135 19.15 -4.97 -4.25
CA GLY A 135 20.45 -4.29 -4.22
C GLY A 135 20.47 -2.92 -3.53
N GLY A 136 19.37 -2.52 -2.89
CA GLY A 136 19.32 -1.28 -2.08
C GLY A 136 20.05 -1.43 -0.74
N ASP A 137 20.25 -0.30 -0.08
CA ASP A 137 20.84 -0.22 1.27
C ASP A 137 19.71 0.03 2.29
N ILE A 138 19.51 -0.95 3.18
CA ILE A 138 18.45 -0.90 4.20
C ILE A 138 18.65 0.22 5.22
N LEU A 139 19.89 0.57 5.54
CA LEU A 139 20.21 1.62 6.51
C LEU A 139 19.96 3.00 5.89
N ARG A 140 20.34 3.16 4.62
CA ARG A 140 20.04 4.38 3.85
C ARG A 140 18.56 4.56 3.65
N LEU A 141 17.86 3.49 3.26
CA LEU A 141 16.40 3.48 3.15
C LEU A 141 15.74 3.91 4.46
N GLY A 142 16.20 3.35 5.60
CA GLY A 142 15.67 3.71 6.91
C GLY A 142 15.76 5.21 7.21
N LYS A 143 16.91 5.82 6.95
CA LYS A 143 17.12 7.28 7.14
C LYS A 143 16.23 8.12 6.22
N SER A 144 16.11 7.72 4.96
CA SER A 144 15.26 8.39 3.98
C SER A 144 13.78 8.31 4.37
N LEU A 145 13.32 7.13 4.79
CA LEU A 145 11.95 6.91 5.27
C LEU A 145 11.67 7.69 6.55
N GLU A 146 12.64 7.83 7.45
CA GLU A 146 12.47 8.59 8.69
C GLU A 146 12.27 10.07 8.43
N THR A 147 13.04 10.63 7.50
CA THR A 147 12.89 12.01 7.04
C THR A 147 11.53 12.24 6.39
N GLU A 148 11.13 11.32 5.51
CA GLU A 148 9.85 11.40 4.81
C GLU A 148 8.67 11.20 5.76
N PHE A 149 8.79 10.28 6.73
CA PHE A 149 7.81 10.07 7.77
C PHE A 149 7.54 11.35 8.57
N ALA A 150 8.60 12.05 9.00
CA ALA A 150 8.47 13.32 9.71
C ALA A 150 7.77 14.40 8.87
N ARG A 151 8.07 14.46 7.58
CA ARG A 151 7.43 15.38 6.63
C ARG A 151 5.93 15.05 6.46
N LEU A 152 5.62 13.78 6.20
CA LEU A 152 4.26 13.32 5.98
C LEU A 152 3.37 13.50 7.20
N GLN A 153 3.91 13.28 8.40
CA GLN A 153 3.18 13.49 9.65
C GLN A 153 2.66 14.92 9.81
N GLN A 154 3.41 15.91 9.32
CA GLN A 154 3.02 17.32 9.36
C GLN A 154 1.93 17.68 8.34
N THR A 155 1.77 16.89 7.29
CA THR A 155 0.78 17.12 6.23
C THR A 155 -0.55 16.41 6.49
N LEU A 156 -0.62 15.54 7.49
CA LEU A 156 -1.83 14.80 7.81
C LEU A 156 -2.88 15.72 8.48
N PRO A 157 -4.17 15.53 8.16
CA PRO A 157 -5.24 16.26 8.81
C PRO A 157 -5.38 15.86 10.28
N THR A 158 -5.99 16.75 11.06
CA THR A 158 -6.29 16.50 12.47
C THR A 158 -7.11 15.22 12.64
N GLY A 159 -6.66 14.34 13.54
CA GLY A 159 -7.29 13.04 13.79
C GLY A 159 -6.62 11.85 13.10
N MET A 160 -5.73 12.08 12.12
CA MET A 160 -4.91 11.02 11.54
C MET A 160 -3.52 11.01 12.15
N GLN A 161 -3.01 9.81 12.44
CA GLN A 161 -1.67 9.62 12.99
C GLN A 161 -0.94 8.55 12.16
N LEU A 162 0.29 8.83 11.82
CA LEU A 162 1.19 7.86 11.22
C LEU A 162 2.05 7.25 12.33
N ARG A 163 2.10 5.92 12.42
CA ARG A 163 2.87 5.20 13.43
C ARG A 163 3.69 4.09 12.82
N LYS A 164 4.94 3.95 13.25
CA LYS A 164 5.79 2.83 12.87
C LYS A 164 5.34 1.57 13.62
N VAL A 165 5.08 0.50 12.89
CA VAL A 165 4.72 -0.82 13.43
C VAL A 165 5.93 -1.75 13.42
N SER A 166 6.72 -1.71 12.35
CA SER A 166 7.93 -2.50 12.17
C SER A 166 9.04 -1.62 11.61
N ASP A 167 10.24 -1.75 12.13
CA ASP A 167 11.43 -0.98 11.74
C ASP A 167 12.59 -1.96 11.49
N GLN A 168 12.63 -2.49 10.26
CA GLN A 168 13.69 -3.41 9.85
C GLN A 168 15.08 -2.79 9.86
N PRO A 169 15.28 -1.53 9.41
CA PRO A 169 16.57 -0.83 9.52
C PRO A 169 17.12 -0.81 10.95
N LEU A 170 16.27 -0.52 11.93
CA LEU A 170 16.65 -0.51 13.34
C LEU A 170 17.03 -1.91 13.82
N ALA A 171 16.31 -2.96 13.41
CA ALA A 171 16.63 -4.34 13.75
C ALA A 171 17.98 -4.75 13.19
N VAL A 172 18.29 -4.40 11.94
CA VAL A 172 19.58 -4.66 11.30
C VAL A 172 20.70 -3.92 12.02
N THR A 173 20.53 -2.63 12.32
CA THR A 173 21.53 -1.84 13.07
C THR A 173 21.86 -2.50 14.40
N ARG A 174 20.85 -2.87 15.19
CA ARG A 174 21.06 -3.53 16.48
C ARG A 174 21.80 -4.87 16.35
N SER A 175 21.46 -5.67 15.35
CA SER A 175 22.13 -6.95 15.11
C SER A 175 23.57 -6.78 14.72
N VAL A 176 23.90 -5.79 13.90
CA VAL A 176 25.27 -5.47 13.49
C VAL A 176 26.07 -4.95 14.70
N ASP A 177 25.51 -4.03 15.47
CA ASP A 177 26.16 -3.47 16.67
C ASP A 177 26.46 -4.57 17.71
N GLU A 178 25.52 -5.47 17.94
CA GLU A 178 25.70 -6.61 18.85
C GLU A 178 26.80 -7.57 18.33
N PHE A 179 26.77 -7.87 17.03
CA PHE A 179 27.80 -8.69 16.40
C PHE A 179 29.21 -8.09 16.57
N ILE A 180 29.34 -6.80 16.25
CA ILE A 180 30.68 -6.11 16.41
C ILE A 180 31.11 -6.10 17.85
N ARG A 181 30.21 -5.88 18.80
CA ARG A 181 30.51 -5.91 20.23
C ARG A 181 31.01 -7.29 20.68
N VAL A 182 30.27 -8.34 20.35
CA VAL A 182 30.65 -9.73 20.70
C VAL A 182 31.98 -10.14 20.04
N LEU A 183 32.17 -9.75 18.78
CA LEU A 183 33.40 -9.97 18.07
C LEU A 183 34.59 -9.28 18.77
N ALA A 184 34.45 -8.01 19.13
CA ALA A 184 35.49 -7.25 19.83
C ALA A 184 35.82 -7.87 21.20
N GLU A 185 34.81 -8.31 21.94
CA GLU A 185 34.96 -8.99 23.22
C GLU A 185 35.73 -10.32 23.07
N ALA A 186 35.35 -11.14 22.09
CA ALA A 186 36.02 -12.40 21.80
C ALA A 186 37.50 -12.18 21.40
N VAL A 187 37.76 -11.21 20.54
CA VAL A 187 39.13 -10.84 20.14
C VAL A 187 39.92 -10.36 21.36
N ALA A 188 39.36 -9.52 22.20
CA ALA A 188 40.02 -9.04 23.43
C ALA A 188 40.39 -10.18 24.38
N ILE A 189 39.48 -11.15 24.58
CA ILE A 189 39.77 -12.33 25.42
C ILE A 189 40.89 -13.17 24.83
N VAL A 190 40.86 -13.47 23.52
CA VAL A 190 41.91 -14.24 22.85
C VAL A 190 43.26 -13.53 22.94
N LEU A 191 43.30 -12.22 22.74
CA LEU A 191 44.53 -11.43 22.88
C LEU A 191 45.08 -11.48 24.33
N LEU A 192 44.19 -11.30 25.31
CA LEU A 192 44.57 -11.35 26.72
C LEU A 192 45.19 -12.70 27.08
N VAL A 193 44.54 -13.80 26.70
CA VAL A 193 45.04 -15.15 26.94
C VAL A 193 46.34 -15.40 26.19
N SER A 194 46.50 -14.96 24.96
CA SER A 194 47.71 -15.08 24.16
C SER A 194 48.90 -14.32 24.77
N PHE A 195 48.68 -13.10 25.26
CA PHE A 195 49.72 -12.31 25.95
C PHE A 195 50.16 -12.96 27.25
N LEU A 196 49.23 -13.50 28.04
CA LEU A 196 49.52 -14.16 29.30
C LEU A 196 50.26 -15.50 29.10
N SER A 197 49.89 -16.29 28.09
CA SER A 197 50.41 -17.64 27.86
C SER A 197 51.70 -17.65 27.05
N LEU A 198 51.80 -16.80 26.01
CA LEU A 198 52.91 -16.84 25.02
C LEU A 198 53.90 -15.69 25.20
N GLY A 199 53.61 -14.76 26.09
CA GLY A 199 54.43 -13.57 26.33
C GLY A 199 54.28 -12.50 25.26
N LEU A 200 54.87 -11.32 25.51
CA LEU A 200 54.68 -10.11 24.69
C LEU A 200 55.11 -10.26 23.23
N ARG A 201 56.22 -10.94 22.96
CA ARG A 201 56.76 -11.07 21.59
C ARG A 201 55.87 -11.90 20.67
N THR A 202 55.38 -13.02 21.15
CA THR A 202 54.52 -13.93 20.36
C THR A 202 53.06 -13.42 20.36
N GLY A 203 52.62 -12.85 21.47
CA GLY A 203 51.28 -12.24 21.57
C GLY A 203 51.05 -11.08 20.60
N THR A 204 52.09 -10.26 20.30
CA THR A 204 51.96 -9.19 19.29
C THR A 204 51.76 -9.73 17.88
N VAL A 205 52.38 -10.85 17.52
CA VAL A 205 52.18 -11.48 16.20
C VAL A 205 50.72 -11.96 16.04
N VAL A 206 50.19 -12.60 17.08
CA VAL A 206 48.79 -13.04 17.11
C VAL A 206 47.83 -11.83 17.06
N ALA A 207 48.17 -10.79 17.83
CA ALA A 207 47.38 -9.55 17.87
C ALA A 207 47.25 -8.85 16.53
N LEU A 208 48.32 -8.92 15.70
CA LEU A 208 48.30 -8.36 14.34
C LEU A 208 47.65 -9.29 13.30
N SER A 209 47.81 -10.61 13.47
CA SER A 209 47.28 -11.57 12.50
C SER A 209 45.73 -11.64 12.51
N ILE A 210 45.07 -11.53 13.68
CA ILE A 210 43.63 -11.63 13.80
C ILE A 210 42.88 -10.50 13.03
N PRO A 211 43.21 -9.21 13.26
CA PRO A 211 42.59 -8.13 12.48
C PRO A 211 42.91 -8.21 10.99
N LEU A 212 44.11 -8.66 10.63
CA LEU A 212 44.49 -8.79 9.22
C LEU A 212 43.65 -9.86 8.50
N VAL A 213 43.44 -11.01 9.14
CA VAL A 213 42.62 -12.08 8.60
C VAL A 213 41.15 -11.62 8.49
N LEU A 214 40.65 -10.94 9.52
CA LEU A 214 39.27 -10.37 9.47
C LEU A 214 39.13 -9.34 8.33
N ALA A 215 40.09 -8.45 8.15
CA ALA A 215 40.09 -7.47 7.06
C ALA A 215 40.19 -8.09 5.66
N MET A 216 40.75 -9.31 5.53
CA MET A 216 40.79 -10.05 4.28
C MET A 216 39.48 -10.82 4.01
N THR A 217 38.73 -11.13 5.06
CA THR A 217 37.53 -11.96 4.96
C THR A 217 36.28 -11.12 4.75
N PHE A 218 36.27 -9.86 5.18
CA PHE A 218 35.21 -8.87 5.02
C PHE A 218 35.52 -7.84 3.94
#